data_f17693ca93bff6f3bf789d33edf28cff
#
_entry.id   f17693ca93bff6f3bf789d33edf28cff
#
_cell.length_a   1.000
_cell.length_b   1.000
_cell.length_c   1.000
_cell.angle_alpha   90.00
_cell.angle_beta   90.00
_cell.angle_gamma   90.00
#
_symmetry.space_group_name_H-M   'P 1'
#
loop_
_entity.id
_entity.type
_entity.pdbx_description
1 polymer ?
#
loop_
_entity_poly.entity_id
_entity_poly.type
_entity_poly.pdbx_seq_one_letter_code
_entity_poly.pdbx_strand_id
1 'polypeptide(L)'
;MSPVEVRVYKYDGLLHRTWPAELLRQEGSLIVLDAKFTDEVIHDLLGTIPSGTHSLEYYWLDRWYNIFRFAAPDGTLRNYYCNVDVPPTFDGETLSYVDLDLDILVEPDLSYRILDVEDFERNAEDYGYSIEVQTNARRAVDELVRMIETHAFPFNS
;
A
#
# COMPACT_ATOMS: atom_id res chain seq x y z
N MET A 1 -10.34 6.82 19.79
CA MET A 1 -9.75 5.70 19.01
C MET A 1 -10.81 5.11 18.12
N SER A 2 -10.50 4.98 16.84
CA SER A 2 -11.43 4.41 15.88
C SER A 2 -10.79 3.20 15.22
N PRO A 3 -11.13 2.00 15.66
CA PRO A 3 -10.59 0.78 15.07
C PRO A 3 -11.12 0.60 13.64
N VAL A 4 -10.23 0.13 12.77
CA VAL A 4 -10.54 -0.15 11.37
C VAL A 4 -10.01 -1.53 11.04
N GLU A 5 -10.78 -2.32 10.30
CA GLU A 5 -10.30 -3.55 9.70
C GLU A 5 -9.93 -3.26 8.25
N VAL A 6 -8.70 -3.59 7.86
CA VAL A 6 -8.27 -3.52 6.46
C VAL A 6 -8.46 -4.88 5.82
N ARG A 7 -9.10 -4.92 4.65
CA ARG A 7 -9.32 -6.14 3.86
C ARG A 7 -8.75 -5.98 2.47
N VAL A 8 -7.87 -6.87 2.10
CA VAL A 8 -7.25 -6.90 0.78
C VAL A 8 -7.77 -8.09 -0.01
N TYR A 9 -8.30 -7.80 -1.19
CA TYR A 9 -8.82 -8.81 -2.10
C TYR A 9 -7.93 -8.91 -3.32
N LYS A 10 -7.89 -10.10 -3.92
CA LYS A 10 -7.36 -10.27 -5.27
C LYS A 10 -8.44 -9.95 -6.30
N TYR A 11 -8.05 -9.81 -7.55
CA TYR A 11 -8.96 -9.41 -8.62
C TYR A 11 -10.10 -10.42 -8.83
N ASP A 12 -9.88 -11.69 -8.49
CA ASP A 12 -10.90 -12.74 -8.54
C ASP A 12 -11.96 -12.63 -7.43
N GLY A 13 -11.83 -11.65 -6.53
CA GLY A 13 -12.75 -11.41 -5.44
C GLY A 13 -12.45 -12.20 -4.16
N LEU A 14 -11.40 -13.02 -4.15
CA LEU A 14 -11.03 -13.77 -2.96
C LEU A 14 -10.27 -12.91 -1.96
N LEU A 15 -10.65 -13.03 -0.69
CA LEU A 15 -9.96 -12.34 0.40
C LEU A 15 -8.54 -12.89 0.55
N HIS A 16 -7.55 -12.00 0.49
CA HIS A 16 -6.13 -12.35 0.55
C HIS A 16 -5.52 -12.09 1.92
N ARG A 17 -5.78 -10.90 2.48
CA ARG A 17 -5.25 -10.49 3.79
C ARG A 17 -6.25 -9.62 4.52
N THR A 18 -6.12 -9.63 5.84
CA THR A 18 -6.83 -8.69 6.72
C THR A 18 -5.95 -8.35 7.90
N TRP A 19 -6.03 -7.12 8.39
CA TRP A 19 -5.34 -6.71 9.61
C TRP A 19 -6.08 -5.58 10.30
N PRO A 20 -5.89 -5.45 11.64
CA PRO A 20 -6.46 -4.34 12.38
C PRO A 20 -5.58 -3.10 12.25
N ALA A 21 -6.22 -1.93 12.31
CA ALA A 21 -5.54 -0.64 12.32
C ALA A 21 -6.36 0.36 13.12
N GLU A 22 -5.81 1.56 13.31
CA GLU A 22 -6.51 2.68 13.92
C GLU A 22 -6.59 3.83 12.95
N LEU A 23 -7.76 4.47 12.89
CA LEU A 23 -7.95 5.67 12.09
C LEU A 23 -7.28 6.85 12.81
N LEU A 24 -6.25 7.44 12.18
CA LEU A 24 -5.58 8.63 12.69
C LEU A 24 -6.14 9.90 12.11
N ARG A 25 -6.50 9.89 10.82
CA ARG A 25 -6.89 11.09 10.10
C ARG A 25 -7.73 10.74 8.89
N GLN A 26 -8.77 11.52 8.67
CA GLN A 26 -9.55 11.47 7.44
C GLN A 26 -9.77 12.91 6.98
N GLU A 27 -9.34 13.21 5.76
CA GLU A 27 -9.32 14.57 5.23
C GLU A 27 -9.53 14.53 3.72
N GLY A 28 -10.72 14.91 3.27
CA GLY A 28 -11.10 14.72 1.88
C GLY A 28 -11.06 13.24 1.49
N SER A 29 -10.36 12.90 0.43
CA SER A 29 -10.19 11.50 0.00
C SER A 29 -9.10 10.76 0.79
N LEU A 30 -8.26 11.47 1.53
CA LEU A 30 -7.14 10.88 2.27
C LEU A 30 -7.61 10.21 3.56
N ILE A 31 -7.17 8.98 3.76
CA ILE A 31 -7.39 8.22 5.00
C ILE A 31 -6.01 7.74 5.48
N VAL A 32 -5.67 8.07 6.72
CA VAL A 32 -4.42 7.64 7.33
C VAL A 32 -4.73 6.70 8.47
N LEU A 33 -4.17 5.49 8.39
CA LEU A 33 -4.31 4.46 9.41
C LEU A 33 -2.95 4.17 10.05
N ASP A 34 -2.96 3.77 11.31
CA ASP A 34 -1.79 3.23 12.00
C ASP A 34 -2.03 1.75 12.28
N ALA A 35 -1.21 0.90 11.69
CA ALA A 35 -1.19 -0.53 11.95
C ALA A 35 0.16 -0.89 12.60
N LYS A 36 0.14 -1.92 13.44
CA LYS A 36 1.33 -2.36 14.15
C LYS A 36 1.53 -3.84 13.94
N PHE A 37 2.76 -4.22 13.59
CA PHE A 37 3.12 -5.64 13.53
C PHE A 37 3.18 -6.19 14.95
N THR A 38 2.25 -7.07 15.29
CA THR A 38 2.22 -7.71 16.61
C THR A 38 3.20 -8.87 16.70
N ASP A 39 3.50 -9.49 15.55
CA ASP A 39 4.44 -10.60 15.43
C ASP A 39 5.56 -10.24 14.46
N GLU A 40 6.72 -10.90 14.65
CA GLU A 40 7.80 -10.81 13.68
C GLU A 40 7.36 -11.42 12.36
N VAL A 41 7.66 -10.76 11.26
CA VAL A 41 7.33 -11.21 9.90
C VAL A 41 8.61 -11.30 9.08
N ILE A 42 8.78 -12.41 8.36
CA ILE A 42 9.88 -12.58 7.40
C ILE A 42 9.34 -12.28 6.00
N HIS A 43 9.90 -11.26 5.38
CA HIS A 43 9.53 -10.85 4.02
C HIS A 43 10.67 -11.12 3.08
N ASP A 44 10.38 -11.65 1.88
CA ASP A 44 11.38 -12.06 0.92
C ASP A 44 12.37 -10.96 0.54
N LEU A 45 11.89 -9.71 0.46
CA LEU A 45 12.70 -8.56 0.05
C LEU A 45 13.12 -7.67 1.21
N LEU A 46 12.26 -7.53 2.23
CA LEU A 46 12.50 -6.64 3.37
C LEU A 46 13.25 -7.32 4.51
N GLY A 47 13.45 -8.63 4.40
CA GLY A 47 14.03 -9.40 5.48
C GLY A 47 13.09 -9.52 6.67
N THR A 48 13.65 -9.54 7.87
CA THR A 48 12.86 -9.66 9.09
C THR A 48 12.27 -8.31 9.50
N ILE A 49 10.94 -8.25 9.62
CA ILE A 49 10.22 -7.11 10.15
C ILE A 49 9.92 -7.41 11.62
N PRO A 50 10.57 -6.71 12.57
CA PRO A 50 10.39 -7.02 13.99
C PRO A 50 8.97 -6.72 14.49
N SER A 51 8.53 -7.47 15.50
CA SER A 51 7.35 -7.10 16.27
C SER A 51 7.49 -5.69 16.81
N GLY A 52 6.41 -4.92 16.79
CA GLY A 52 6.41 -3.53 17.22
C GLY A 52 6.70 -2.53 16.09
N THR A 53 7.03 -2.99 14.89
CA THR A 53 7.14 -2.11 13.71
C THR A 53 5.77 -1.51 13.41
N HIS A 54 5.73 -0.19 13.20
CA HIS A 54 4.53 0.51 12.80
C HIS A 54 4.43 0.61 11.28
N SER A 55 3.23 0.41 10.77
CA SER A 55 2.88 0.70 9.38
C SER A 55 1.92 1.88 9.39
N LEU A 56 2.42 3.05 9.00
CA LEU A 56 1.58 4.22 8.82
C LEU A 56 1.07 4.17 7.38
N GLU A 57 -0.24 4.01 7.23
CA GLU A 57 -0.84 3.66 5.95
C GLU A 57 -1.64 4.81 5.39
N TYR A 58 -1.29 5.23 4.18
CA TYR A 58 -1.93 6.34 3.47
C TYR A 58 -2.76 5.77 2.33
N TYR A 59 -4.07 6.03 2.37
CA TYR A 59 -5.03 5.61 1.35
C TYR A 59 -5.75 6.84 0.81
N TRP A 60 -6.10 6.80 -0.47
CA TRP A 60 -6.95 7.83 -1.09
C TRP A 60 -8.11 7.13 -1.78
N LEU A 61 -9.31 7.58 -1.54
CA LEU A 61 -10.53 6.97 -2.09
C LEU A 61 -10.62 7.07 -3.61
N ASP A 62 -9.85 7.97 -4.23
CA ASP A 62 -9.87 8.27 -5.67
C ASP A 62 -8.56 7.95 -6.37
N ARG A 63 -7.66 7.19 -5.75
CA ARG A 63 -6.36 6.85 -6.35
C ARG A 63 -6.16 5.35 -6.43
N TRP A 64 -5.38 4.94 -7.42
CA TRP A 64 -5.08 3.54 -7.73
C TRP A 64 -3.81 3.03 -7.02
N TYR A 65 -3.48 3.59 -5.86
CA TYR A 65 -2.33 3.18 -5.05
C TYR A 65 -2.55 3.54 -3.60
N ASN A 66 -1.80 2.89 -2.73
CA ASN A 66 -1.62 3.29 -1.34
C ASN A 66 -0.13 3.29 -1.00
N ILE A 67 0.23 3.91 0.10
CA ILE A 67 1.62 4.05 0.53
C ILE A 67 1.68 3.68 2.00
N PHE A 68 2.57 2.72 2.34
CA PHE A 68 2.83 2.33 3.71
C PHE A 68 4.20 2.84 4.12
N ARG A 69 4.28 3.49 5.28
CA ARG A 69 5.53 3.94 5.88
C ARG A 69 5.83 3.00 7.05
N PHE A 70 6.83 2.15 6.88
CA PHE A 70 7.25 1.24 7.95
C PHE A 70 8.31 1.91 8.79
N ALA A 71 8.09 1.94 10.12
CA ALA A 71 8.97 2.58 11.07
C ALA A 71 9.19 1.69 12.30
N ALA A 72 10.39 1.80 12.87
CA ALA A 72 10.69 1.19 14.16
C ALA A 72 9.81 1.80 15.26
N PRO A 73 9.68 1.15 16.43
CA PRO A 73 8.89 1.69 17.53
C PRO A 73 9.28 3.11 17.96
N ASP A 74 10.55 3.51 17.76
CA ASP A 74 11.04 4.86 18.06
C ASP A 74 10.74 5.89 16.97
N GLY A 75 10.07 5.46 15.87
CA GLY A 75 9.73 6.33 14.76
C GLY A 75 10.75 6.37 13.62
N THR A 76 11.88 5.71 13.76
CA THR A 76 12.91 5.67 12.71
C THR A 76 12.37 5.00 11.48
N LEU A 77 12.47 5.69 10.34
CA LEU A 77 12.00 5.17 9.05
C LEU A 77 12.80 3.94 8.65
N ARG A 78 12.09 2.84 8.37
CA ARG A 78 12.66 1.60 7.83
C ARG A 78 12.63 1.62 6.30
N ASN A 79 11.46 1.86 5.74
CA ASN A 79 11.23 1.97 4.30
C ASN A 79 9.78 2.38 4.05
N TYR A 80 9.49 2.79 2.80
CA TYR A 80 8.11 2.87 2.32
C TYR A 80 7.82 1.65 1.45
N TYR A 81 6.56 1.28 1.39
CA TYR A 81 6.07 0.23 0.51
C TYR A 81 4.79 0.71 -0.16
N CYS A 82 4.81 0.79 -1.48
CA CYS A 82 3.67 1.28 -2.26
C CYS A 82 3.00 0.12 -2.96
N ASN A 83 1.69 0.02 -2.84
CA ASN A 83 0.88 -0.97 -3.54
C ASN A 83 0.09 -0.28 -4.64
N VAL A 84 0.01 -0.88 -5.82
CA VAL A 84 -0.91 -0.47 -6.88
C VAL A 84 -2.17 -1.30 -6.73
N ASP A 85 -3.31 -0.62 -6.64
CA ASP A 85 -4.58 -1.26 -6.36
C ASP A 85 -5.74 -0.46 -6.96
N VAL A 86 -6.91 -1.09 -6.99
CA VAL A 86 -8.16 -0.40 -7.32
C VAL A 86 -8.49 0.54 -6.16
N PRO A 87 -9.03 1.75 -6.43
CA PRO A 87 -9.38 2.68 -5.35
C PRO A 87 -10.15 2.00 -4.23
N PRO A 88 -9.79 2.26 -2.97
CA PRO A 88 -10.40 1.58 -1.83
C PRO A 88 -11.81 2.08 -1.56
N THR A 89 -12.57 1.28 -0.82
CA THR A 89 -13.82 1.69 -0.20
C THR A 89 -13.64 1.75 1.31
N PHE A 90 -14.33 2.67 1.96
CA PHE A 90 -14.26 2.85 3.41
C PHE A 90 -15.63 3.24 3.95
N ASP A 91 -16.13 2.47 4.91
CA ASP A 91 -17.43 2.71 5.54
C ASP A 91 -17.32 3.27 6.98
N GLY A 92 -16.13 3.63 7.41
CA GLY A 92 -15.84 4.09 8.77
C GLY A 92 -15.31 2.99 9.68
N GLU A 93 -15.50 1.73 9.34
CA GLU A 93 -15.07 0.57 10.14
C GLU A 93 -14.20 -0.39 9.35
N THR A 94 -14.44 -0.51 8.05
CA THR A 94 -13.73 -1.42 7.17
C THR A 94 -13.21 -0.67 5.95
N LEU A 95 -11.92 -0.78 5.69
CA LEU A 95 -11.29 -0.31 4.47
C LEU A 95 -10.93 -1.50 3.62
N SER A 96 -11.45 -1.54 2.38
CA SER A 96 -11.24 -2.66 1.45
C SER A 96 -10.64 -2.18 0.16
N TYR A 97 -9.69 -2.94 -0.39
CA TYR A 97 -9.16 -2.66 -1.72
C TYR A 97 -8.78 -3.95 -2.45
N VAL A 98 -8.64 -3.84 -3.77
CA VAL A 98 -8.22 -4.94 -4.65
C VAL A 98 -6.77 -4.70 -5.06
N ASP A 99 -5.90 -5.62 -4.69
CA ASP A 99 -4.48 -5.59 -5.03
C ASP A 99 -4.29 -5.98 -6.51
N LEU A 100 -3.47 -5.21 -7.23
CA LEU A 100 -3.15 -5.44 -8.64
C LEU A 100 -1.70 -5.93 -8.84
N ASP A 101 -1.06 -6.41 -7.78
CA ASP A 101 0.26 -7.08 -7.79
C ASP A 101 1.48 -6.17 -7.97
N LEU A 102 1.36 -5.03 -8.64
CA LEU A 102 2.49 -4.10 -8.79
C LEU A 102 2.80 -3.41 -7.46
N ASP A 103 4.09 -3.41 -7.11
CA ASP A 103 4.57 -2.78 -5.88
C ASP A 103 5.80 -1.92 -6.16
N ILE A 104 6.05 -0.94 -5.29
CA ILE A 104 7.29 -0.16 -5.31
C ILE A 104 7.86 -0.15 -3.90
N LEU A 105 9.09 -0.64 -3.78
CA LEU A 105 9.86 -0.56 -2.53
C LEU A 105 10.70 0.71 -2.56
N VAL A 106 10.57 1.54 -1.53
CA VAL A 106 11.27 2.83 -1.42
C VAL A 106 12.14 2.82 -0.17
N GLU A 107 13.44 3.01 -0.36
CA GLU A 107 14.42 3.07 0.74
C GLU A 107 14.36 4.43 1.47
N PRO A 108 14.97 4.54 2.66
CA PRO A 108 14.97 5.82 3.38
C PRO A 108 15.59 7.00 2.62
N ASP A 109 16.54 6.72 1.72
CA ASP A 109 17.16 7.75 0.87
C ASP A 109 16.33 8.08 -0.37
N LEU A 110 15.13 7.48 -0.49
CA LEU A 110 14.18 7.60 -1.60
C LEU A 110 14.67 6.98 -2.91
N SER A 111 15.69 6.14 -2.89
CA SER A 111 15.92 5.21 -4.00
C SER A 111 14.79 4.19 -4.00
N TYR A 112 14.41 3.69 -5.18
CA TYR A 112 13.25 2.81 -5.29
C TYR A 112 13.45 1.71 -6.31
N ARG A 113 12.63 0.65 -6.17
CA ARG A 113 12.55 -0.45 -7.14
C ARG A 113 11.08 -0.77 -7.40
N ILE A 114 10.75 -0.95 -8.67
CA ILE A 114 9.43 -1.45 -9.09
C ILE A 114 9.49 -2.97 -9.07
N LEU A 115 8.53 -3.59 -8.40
CA LEU A 115 8.49 -5.03 -8.15
C LEU A 115 7.29 -5.68 -8.84
N ASP A 116 7.43 -6.97 -9.16
CA ASP A 116 6.33 -7.84 -9.56
C ASP A 116 5.64 -7.44 -10.89
N VAL A 117 6.39 -6.79 -11.78
CA VAL A 117 5.87 -6.42 -13.12
C VAL A 117 5.42 -7.68 -13.88
N GLU A 118 6.20 -8.76 -13.81
CA GLU A 118 5.87 -10.02 -14.49
C GLU A 118 4.61 -10.66 -13.90
N ASP A 119 4.44 -10.60 -12.57
CA ASP A 119 3.24 -11.09 -11.90
C ASP A 119 2.01 -10.29 -12.34
N PHE A 120 2.17 -8.96 -12.44
CA PHE A 120 1.09 -8.10 -12.94
C PHE A 120 0.69 -8.47 -14.36
N GLU A 121 1.65 -8.65 -15.25
CA GLU A 121 1.39 -8.97 -16.66
C GLU A 121 0.72 -10.34 -16.79
N ARG A 122 1.19 -11.34 -16.03
CA ARG A 122 0.59 -12.67 -16.01
C ARG A 122 -0.82 -12.65 -15.45
N ASN A 123 -1.05 -11.96 -14.34
CA ASN A 123 -2.37 -11.89 -13.71
C ASN A 123 -3.34 -11.04 -14.52
N ALA A 124 -2.85 -10.02 -15.24
CA ALA A 124 -3.66 -9.24 -16.16
C ALA A 124 -4.26 -10.16 -17.24
N GLU A 125 -3.51 -11.12 -17.73
CA GLU A 125 -3.97 -12.11 -18.68
C GLU A 125 -4.86 -13.17 -18.02
N ASP A 126 -4.37 -13.78 -16.92
CA ASP A 126 -5.06 -14.91 -16.26
C ASP A 126 -6.39 -14.51 -15.64
N TYR A 127 -6.49 -13.32 -15.04
CA TYR A 127 -7.71 -12.81 -14.42
C TYR A 127 -8.52 -11.90 -15.34
N GLY A 128 -8.00 -11.61 -16.54
CA GLY A 128 -8.70 -10.78 -17.50
C GLY A 128 -8.84 -9.33 -17.06
N TYR A 129 -7.78 -8.71 -16.55
CA TYR A 129 -7.81 -7.28 -16.21
C TYR A 129 -8.27 -6.50 -17.45
N SER A 130 -9.25 -5.61 -17.28
CA SER A 130 -9.69 -4.74 -18.36
C SER A 130 -8.55 -3.82 -18.79
N ILE A 131 -8.67 -3.27 -20.01
CA ILE A 131 -7.70 -2.27 -20.49
C ILE A 131 -7.70 -1.06 -19.57
N GLU A 132 -8.85 -0.66 -19.04
CA GLU A 132 -8.97 0.42 -18.07
C GLU A 132 -8.17 0.15 -16.80
N VAL A 133 -8.29 -1.05 -16.23
CA VAL A 133 -7.53 -1.44 -15.04
C VAL A 133 -6.04 -1.42 -15.33
N GLN A 134 -5.61 -2.00 -16.44
CA GLN A 134 -4.19 -2.02 -16.82
C GLN A 134 -3.63 -0.61 -17.02
N THR A 135 -4.38 0.26 -17.68
CA THR A 135 -3.98 1.65 -17.93
C THR A 135 -3.86 2.42 -16.62
N ASN A 136 -4.84 2.29 -15.74
CA ASN A 136 -4.81 2.97 -14.44
C ASN A 136 -3.69 2.45 -13.54
N ALA A 137 -3.41 1.14 -13.58
CA ALA A 137 -2.30 0.56 -12.82
C ALA A 137 -0.95 1.13 -13.28
N ARG A 138 -0.71 1.22 -14.58
CA ARG A 138 0.53 1.79 -15.13
C ARG A 138 0.65 3.28 -14.81
N ARG A 139 -0.46 4.02 -14.90
CA ARG A 139 -0.50 5.42 -14.52
C ARG A 139 -0.20 5.61 -13.03
N ALA A 140 -0.68 4.71 -12.19
CA ALA A 140 -0.38 4.74 -10.75
C ALA A 140 1.12 4.61 -10.48
N VAL A 141 1.81 3.70 -11.18
CA VAL A 141 3.27 3.57 -11.07
C VAL A 141 3.96 4.88 -11.45
N ASP A 142 3.58 5.49 -12.57
CA ASP A 142 4.18 6.75 -13.03
C ASP A 142 3.95 7.87 -12.03
N GLU A 143 2.75 7.94 -11.45
CA GLU A 143 2.39 8.93 -10.46
C GLU A 143 3.19 8.75 -9.16
N LEU A 144 3.31 7.51 -8.67
CA LEU A 144 4.11 7.19 -7.50
C LEU A 144 5.59 7.54 -7.70
N VAL A 145 6.15 7.21 -8.86
CA VAL A 145 7.54 7.55 -9.19
C VAL A 145 7.76 9.05 -9.14
N ARG A 146 6.82 9.83 -9.71
CA ARG A 146 6.90 11.29 -9.67
C ARG A 146 6.84 11.82 -8.25
N MET A 147 5.97 11.27 -7.41
CA MET A 147 5.86 11.66 -6.00
C MET A 147 7.17 11.40 -5.26
N ILE A 148 7.79 10.25 -5.49
CA ILE A 148 9.07 9.90 -4.88
C ILE A 148 10.16 10.88 -5.33
N GLU A 149 10.26 11.12 -6.63
CA GLU A 149 11.29 11.99 -7.20
C GLU A 149 11.15 13.45 -6.78
N THR A 150 9.94 13.92 -6.56
CA THR A 150 9.67 15.31 -6.15
C THR A 150 9.54 15.47 -4.64
N HIS A 151 9.72 14.41 -3.86
CA HIS A 151 9.55 14.39 -2.40
C HIS A 151 8.17 14.91 -1.97
N ALA A 152 7.15 14.54 -2.72
CA ALA A 152 5.77 14.91 -2.40
C ALA A 152 5.27 14.12 -1.19
N PHE A 153 4.30 14.69 -0.47
CA PHE A 153 3.66 13.98 0.64
C PHE A 153 3.16 12.59 0.19
N PRO A 154 3.44 11.51 0.93
CA PRO A 154 4.06 11.43 2.26
C PRO A 154 5.58 11.21 2.26
N PHE A 155 6.26 11.35 1.12
CA PHE A 155 7.70 11.12 0.99
C PHE A 155 8.54 12.33 1.46
N ASN A 156 7.92 13.28 2.10
CA ASN A 156 8.55 14.50 2.61
C ASN A 156 8.81 14.46 4.13
N SER A 157 8.62 13.31 4.73
CA SER A 157 8.78 13.14 6.19
C SER A 157 10.17 12.68 6.59
#